data_69bed19559f78aac7f3dc6bef0f44721
#
_entry.id   69bed19559f78aac7f3dc6bef0f44721
#
_cell.length_a   1.000
_cell.length_b   1.000
_cell.length_c   1.000
_cell.angle_alpha   90.00
_cell.angle_beta   90.00
_cell.angle_gamma   90.00
#
_symmetry.space_group_name_H-M   'P 1'
#
loop_
_entity.id
_entity.type
_entity.pdbx_description
1 polymer ?
#
loop_
_entity_poly.entity_id
_entity_poly.type
_entity_poly.pdbx_seq_one_letter_code
_entity_poly.pdbx_strand_id
1 'polypeptide(L)'
;MRCVVTGAAGFVGSTLVDSLLALGHDVTGIDCFVDYYPRKAKELNLAAAKQNSRFTLIEDNLLTVDITKLLDSAEWIFHQAAQAGVRASWGGYFRSYSDNNVLVTQRLLEH
;
A
#
# COMPACT_ATOMS: atom_id res chain seq x y z
N MET A 1 -2.13 -17.96 3.88
CA MET A 1 -0.90 -17.20 3.53
C MET A 1 -0.93 -15.83 4.19
N ARG A 2 0.22 -15.34 4.56
CA ARG A 2 0.35 -13.96 5.08
C ARG A 2 0.83 -13.06 3.95
N CYS A 3 -0.01 -12.08 3.60
CA CYS A 3 0.21 -11.19 2.49
C CYS A 3 0.38 -9.75 2.98
N VAL A 4 1.28 -9.01 2.36
CA VAL A 4 1.39 -7.56 2.53
C VAL A 4 0.95 -6.89 1.24
N VAL A 5 0.06 -5.92 1.35
CA VAL A 5 -0.40 -5.11 0.20
C VAL A 5 -0.03 -3.66 0.47
N THR A 6 0.86 -3.11 -0.34
CA THR A 6 1.17 -1.68 -0.29
C THR A 6 0.19 -0.91 -1.17
N GLY A 7 -0.09 0.33 -0.83
CA GLY A 7 -1.14 1.10 -1.52
C GLY A 7 -2.52 0.52 -1.27
N ALA A 8 -2.73 -0.05 -0.10
CA ALA A 8 -3.91 -0.85 0.24
C ALA A 8 -5.22 -0.05 0.19
N ALA A 9 -5.18 1.25 0.41
CA ALA A 9 -6.37 2.11 0.36
C ALA A 9 -6.69 2.63 -1.04
N GLY A 10 -5.82 2.39 -2.02
CA GLY A 10 -6.04 2.76 -3.41
C GLY A 10 -7.09 1.86 -4.11
N PHE A 11 -7.42 2.22 -5.34
CA PHE A 11 -8.44 1.48 -6.10
C PHE A 11 -8.02 0.02 -6.33
N VAL A 12 -6.84 -0.20 -6.89
CA VAL A 12 -6.33 -1.55 -7.17
C VAL A 12 -5.99 -2.26 -5.87
N GLY A 13 -5.29 -1.59 -4.97
CA GLY A 13 -4.84 -2.18 -3.70
C GLY A 13 -6.00 -2.66 -2.83
N SER A 14 -7.05 -1.86 -2.68
CA SER A 14 -8.20 -2.23 -1.86
C SER A 14 -8.99 -3.40 -2.47
N THR A 15 -9.11 -3.44 -3.78
CA THR A 15 -9.76 -4.56 -4.48
C THR A 15 -8.98 -5.86 -4.28
N LEU A 16 -7.65 -5.77 -4.33
CA LEU A 16 -6.78 -6.92 -4.08
C LEU A 16 -6.88 -7.38 -2.62
N VAL A 17 -6.92 -6.46 -1.66
CA VAL A 17 -7.13 -6.77 -0.25
C VAL A 17 -8.41 -7.57 -0.06
N ASP A 18 -9.52 -7.09 -0.62
CA ASP A 18 -10.81 -7.76 -0.51
C ASP A 18 -10.77 -9.17 -1.10
N SER A 19 -10.12 -9.33 -2.24
CA SER A 19 -9.97 -10.63 -2.90
C SER A 19 -9.14 -11.61 -2.07
N LEU A 20 -8.02 -11.15 -1.50
CA LEU A 20 -7.16 -11.98 -0.65
C LEU A 20 -7.87 -12.41 0.63
N LEU A 21 -8.61 -11.51 1.24
CA LEU A 21 -9.42 -11.82 2.43
C LEU A 21 -10.52 -12.84 2.11
N ALA A 22 -11.17 -12.70 0.96
CA ALA A 22 -12.20 -13.65 0.51
C ALA A 22 -11.62 -15.06 0.31
N LEU A 23 -10.34 -15.18 -0.04
CA LEU A 23 -9.63 -16.44 -0.17
C LEU A 23 -9.12 -17.00 1.17
N GLY A 24 -9.34 -16.29 2.27
CA GLY A 24 -8.96 -16.76 3.61
C GLY A 24 -7.52 -16.44 4.02
N HIS A 25 -6.84 -15.54 3.32
CA HIS A 25 -5.50 -15.11 3.69
C HIS A 25 -5.51 -14.05 4.79
N ASP A 26 -4.43 -13.98 5.56
CA ASP A 26 -4.17 -12.89 6.47
C ASP A 26 -3.50 -11.75 5.70
N VAL A 27 -4.04 -10.55 5.76
CA VAL A 27 -3.59 -9.41 4.95
C VAL A 27 -3.19 -8.24 5.84
N THR A 28 -1.97 -7.76 5.67
CA THR A 28 -1.51 -6.49 6.22
C THR A 28 -1.47 -5.48 5.08
N GLY A 29 -2.31 -4.46 5.18
CA GLY A 29 -2.31 -3.34 4.24
C GLY A 29 -1.51 -2.18 4.79
N ILE A 30 -0.73 -1.51 3.94
CA ILE A 30 -0.05 -0.28 4.29
C ILE A 30 -0.37 0.81 3.26
N ASP A 31 -0.72 1.99 3.76
CA ASP A 31 -0.98 3.17 2.95
C ASP A 31 -0.66 4.42 3.76
N CYS A 32 -0.07 5.42 3.13
CA CYS A 32 0.21 6.69 3.78
C CYS A 32 -0.89 7.73 3.56
N PHE A 33 -1.93 7.38 2.81
CA PHE A 33 -3.07 8.26 2.53
C PHE A 33 -2.65 9.60 1.93
N VAL A 34 -1.69 9.57 0.97
CA VAL A 34 -1.32 10.79 0.24
C VAL A 34 -2.53 11.37 -0.47
N ASP A 35 -2.55 12.69 -0.61
CA ASP A 35 -3.69 13.46 -1.07
C ASP A 35 -3.80 13.49 -2.61
N TYR A 36 -3.75 12.33 -3.25
CA TYR A 36 -3.97 12.19 -4.69
C TYR A 36 -5.46 12.25 -5.03
N TYR A 37 -6.28 11.63 -4.20
CA TYR A 37 -7.73 11.78 -4.19
C TYR A 37 -8.22 11.76 -2.73
N PRO A 38 -9.48 12.19 -2.47
CA PRO A 38 -9.92 12.42 -1.09
C PRO A 38 -9.72 11.22 -0.17
N ARG A 39 -9.20 11.48 1.03
CA ARG A 39 -9.03 10.47 2.08
C ARG A 39 -10.31 9.67 2.33
N LYS A 40 -11.48 10.33 2.25
CA LYS A 40 -12.78 9.68 2.42
C LYS A 40 -13.00 8.56 1.42
N ALA A 41 -12.57 8.72 0.16
CA ALA A 41 -12.65 7.67 -0.85
C ALA A 41 -11.78 6.48 -0.47
N LYS A 42 -10.58 6.73 0.04
CA LYS A 42 -9.67 5.67 0.52
C LYS A 42 -10.25 4.94 1.72
N GLU A 43 -10.86 5.65 2.65
CA GLU A 43 -11.52 5.04 3.80
C GLU A 43 -12.69 4.16 3.40
N LEU A 44 -13.48 4.60 2.40
CA LEU A 44 -14.57 3.79 1.84
C LEU A 44 -14.05 2.53 1.16
N ASN A 45 -12.92 2.62 0.46
CA ASN A 45 -12.29 1.47 -0.18
C ASN A 45 -11.93 0.37 0.82
N LEU A 46 -11.56 0.73 2.05
CA LEU A 46 -11.16 -0.20 3.09
C LEU A 46 -12.28 -0.56 4.07
N ALA A 47 -13.48 0.00 3.91
CA ALA A 47 -14.55 -0.17 4.88
C ALA A 47 -14.89 -1.65 5.15
N ALA A 48 -15.00 -2.46 4.11
CA ALA A 48 -15.27 -3.88 4.25
C ALA A 48 -14.10 -4.64 4.89
N ALA A 49 -12.88 -4.35 4.45
CA ALA A 49 -11.67 -5.00 4.98
C ALA A 49 -11.49 -4.76 6.48
N LYS A 50 -11.77 -3.55 6.95
CA LYS A 50 -11.66 -3.20 8.38
C LYS A 50 -12.60 -4.00 9.28
N GLN A 51 -13.65 -4.59 8.73
CA GLN A 51 -14.56 -5.48 9.46
C GLN A 51 -14.02 -6.90 9.57
N ASN A 52 -12.98 -7.24 8.83
CA ASN A 52 -12.42 -8.58 8.80
C ASN A 52 -11.27 -8.71 9.82
N SER A 53 -11.36 -9.70 10.70
CA SER A 53 -10.35 -9.95 11.74
C SER A 53 -8.98 -10.34 11.19
N ARG A 54 -8.90 -10.76 9.93
CA ARG A 54 -7.65 -11.14 9.25
C ARG A 54 -6.97 -9.96 8.56
N PHE A 55 -7.56 -8.77 8.63
CA PHE A 55 -6.98 -7.56 8.05
C PHE A 55 -6.38 -6.66 9.12
N THR A 56 -5.16 -6.21 8.86
CA THR A 56 -4.48 -5.19 9.68
C THR A 56 -4.08 -4.04 8.77
N LEU A 57 -4.46 -2.83 9.13
CA LEU A 57 -4.04 -1.62 8.42
C LEU A 57 -2.91 -0.93 9.16
N ILE A 58 -1.84 -0.63 8.42
CA ILE A 58 -0.76 0.23 8.89
C ILE A 58 -0.84 1.53 8.08
N GLU A 59 -1.15 2.63 8.76
CA GLU A 59 -1.15 3.96 8.17
C GLU A 59 0.24 4.57 8.36
N ASP A 60 1.11 4.37 7.39
CA ASP A 60 2.50 4.83 7.44
C ASP A 60 3.07 4.95 6.03
N ASN A 61 4.23 5.58 5.92
CA ASN A 61 4.92 5.79 4.67
C ASN A 61 6.03 4.74 4.51
N LEU A 62 6.06 4.08 3.34
CA LEU A 62 7.08 3.08 3.02
C LEU A 62 8.51 3.65 3.01
N LEU A 63 8.67 4.97 2.88
CA LEU A 63 9.97 5.61 2.99
C LEU A 63 10.52 5.65 4.43
N THR A 64 9.65 5.58 5.42
CA THR A 64 10.02 5.76 6.83
C THR A 64 9.63 4.58 7.73
N VAL A 65 8.73 3.71 7.28
CA VAL A 65 8.29 2.55 8.07
C VAL A 65 9.45 1.58 8.29
N ASP A 66 9.41 0.85 9.41
CA ASP A 66 10.33 -0.26 9.64
C ASP A 66 9.98 -1.40 8.69
N ILE A 67 10.73 -1.47 7.58
CA ILE A 67 10.52 -2.49 6.53
C ILE A 67 10.70 -3.89 7.07
N THR A 68 11.72 -4.11 7.87
CA THR A 68 12.00 -5.44 8.44
C THR A 68 10.80 -5.95 9.24
N LYS A 69 10.24 -5.08 10.09
CA LYS A 69 9.06 -5.41 10.88
C LYS A 69 7.82 -5.61 10.01
N LEU A 70 7.63 -4.75 9.00
CA LEU A 70 6.51 -4.86 8.08
C LEU A 70 6.50 -6.20 7.35
N LEU A 71 7.67 -6.65 6.89
CA LEU A 71 7.81 -7.86 6.09
C LEU A 71 8.03 -9.12 6.91
N ASP A 72 8.12 -8.98 8.23
CA ASP A 72 8.30 -10.14 9.11
C ASP A 72 7.15 -11.13 8.93
N SER A 73 7.50 -12.37 8.67
CA SER A 73 6.56 -13.46 8.38
C SER A 73 5.68 -13.26 7.12
N ALA A 74 5.87 -12.23 6.32
CA ALA A 74 5.17 -12.10 5.05
C ALA A 74 5.65 -13.18 4.05
N GLU A 75 4.70 -13.83 3.41
CA GLU A 75 5.00 -14.83 2.38
C GLU A 75 4.91 -14.23 0.99
N TRP A 76 4.01 -13.27 0.81
CA TRP A 76 3.79 -12.57 -0.45
C TRP A 76 3.64 -11.07 -0.22
N ILE A 77 4.22 -10.30 -1.13
CA ILE A 77 4.10 -8.84 -1.14
C ILE A 77 3.51 -8.40 -2.47
N PHE A 78 2.40 -7.70 -2.40
CA PHE A 78 1.75 -7.10 -3.56
C PHE A 78 1.99 -5.59 -3.49
N HIS A 79 2.95 -5.12 -4.27
CA HIS A 79 3.38 -3.73 -4.23
C HIS A 79 2.57 -2.88 -5.21
N GLN A 80 1.50 -2.25 -4.70
CA GLN A 80 0.60 -1.40 -5.47
C GLN A 80 0.76 0.09 -5.13
N ALA A 81 1.59 0.42 -4.15
CA ALA A 81 1.84 1.81 -3.80
C ALA A 81 2.67 2.49 -4.88
N ALA A 82 2.18 3.61 -5.37
CA ALA A 82 2.86 4.43 -6.38
C ALA A 82 2.27 5.83 -6.42
N GLN A 83 3.05 6.77 -6.94
CA GLN A 83 2.54 8.08 -7.32
C GLN A 83 2.01 7.97 -8.76
N ALA A 84 0.73 8.17 -8.93
CA ALA A 84 0.07 8.09 -10.24
C ALA A 84 0.01 9.46 -10.93
N GLY A 85 -0.28 9.45 -12.23
CA GLY A 85 -0.44 10.63 -13.05
C GLY A 85 0.79 10.94 -13.90
N VAL A 86 0.59 11.13 -15.20
CA VAL A 86 1.70 11.37 -16.15
C VAL A 86 2.08 12.84 -16.20
N ARG A 87 1.09 13.74 -16.19
CA ARG A 87 1.31 15.17 -16.44
C ARG A 87 2.16 15.86 -15.35
N ALA A 88 2.01 15.45 -14.11
CA ALA A 88 2.74 16.02 -12.99
C ALA A 88 4.12 15.37 -12.75
N SER A 89 4.55 14.42 -13.59
CA SER A 89 5.80 13.69 -13.39
C SER A 89 7.08 14.47 -13.74
N TRP A 90 6.95 15.71 -14.19
CA TRP A 90 8.05 16.56 -14.60
C TRP A 90 8.27 17.72 -13.63
N GLY A 91 9.45 18.32 -13.70
CA GLY A 91 9.78 19.50 -12.89
C GLY A 91 9.91 19.19 -11.41
N GLY A 92 9.44 20.10 -10.56
CA GLY A 92 9.57 20.00 -9.10
C GLY A 92 8.82 18.83 -8.48
N TYR A 93 7.85 18.28 -9.16
CA TYR A 93 7.09 17.13 -8.67
C TYR A 93 7.73 15.77 -8.98
N PHE A 94 8.77 15.75 -9.79
CA PHE A 94 9.45 14.50 -10.17
C PHE A 94 9.97 13.72 -8.96
N ARG A 95 10.44 14.40 -7.91
CA ARG A 95 10.93 13.74 -6.70
C ARG A 95 9.87 12.85 -6.05
N SER A 96 8.61 13.27 -6.04
CA SER A 96 7.51 12.45 -5.51
C SER A 96 7.40 11.12 -6.27
N TYR A 97 7.61 11.16 -7.58
CA TYR A 97 7.57 9.95 -8.43
C TYR A 97 8.78 9.05 -8.19
N SER A 98 10.00 9.63 -8.12
CA SER A 98 11.21 8.85 -7.86
C SER A 98 11.20 8.22 -6.45
N ASP A 99 10.76 8.96 -5.44
CA ASP A 99 10.68 8.45 -4.07
C ASP A 99 9.63 7.34 -3.95
N ASN A 100 8.43 7.53 -4.47
CA ASN A 100 7.33 6.58 -4.29
C ASN A 100 7.37 5.41 -5.27
N ASN A 101 7.90 5.60 -6.48
CA ASN A 101 7.87 4.57 -7.51
C ASN A 101 9.19 3.81 -7.64
N VAL A 102 10.32 4.43 -7.32
CA VAL A 102 11.65 3.81 -7.46
C VAL A 102 12.26 3.48 -6.11
N LEU A 103 12.46 4.47 -5.24
CA LEU A 103 13.14 4.28 -3.96
C LEU A 103 12.39 3.31 -3.04
N VAL A 104 11.08 3.45 -2.94
CA VAL A 104 10.24 2.54 -2.14
C VAL A 104 10.35 1.10 -2.66
N THR A 105 10.29 0.92 -3.96
CA THR A 105 10.42 -0.40 -4.57
C THR A 105 11.77 -1.03 -4.23
N GLN A 106 12.84 -0.25 -4.34
CA GLN A 106 14.18 -0.69 -4.00
C GLN A 106 14.30 -1.10 -2.53
N ARG A 107 13.72 -0.30 -1.60
CA ARG A 107 13.69 -0.64 -0.17
C ARG A 107 13.01 -1.98 0.10
N LEU A 108 11.90 -2.25 -0.58
CA LEU A 108 11.18 -3.53 -0.42
C LEU A 108 11.99 -4.72 -0.94
N LEU A 109 12.71 -4.52 -2.05
CA LEU A 109 13.50 -5.60 -2.66
C LEU A 109 14.76 -5.96 -1.88
N GLU A 110 15.28 -5.05 -1.06
CA GLU A 110 16.47 -5.30 -0.24
C GLU A 110 16.19 -6.09 1.04
N HIS A 111 14.94 -6.30 1.39
CA HIS A 111 14.49 -7.02 2.58
C HIS A 111 13.71 -8.29 2.20
#